data_a745ef70a10922641d28712aa239170a
#
_entry.id   a745ef70a10922641d28712aa239170a
#
_cell.length_a   1.000
_cell.length_b   1.000
_cell.length_c   1.000
_cell.angle_alpha   90.00
_cell.angle_beta   90.00
_cell.angle_gamma   90.00
#
_symmetry.space_group_name_H-M   'P 1'
#
loop_
_entity.id
_entity.type
_entity.pdbx_description
1 polymer ?
#
loop_
_entity_poly.entity_id
_entity_poly.type
_entity_poly.pdbx_seq_one_letter_code
_entity_poly.pdbx_strand_id
1 'polypeptide(L)'
;MLSRYSRFSDIQILIDDAETGIVIEVKYTQNGDLEAECQKALTQMRALHYEDGMRNAGMQKVFKYGIACWKKTCKVVVESESLV
;
A
#
# COMPACT_ATOMS: atom_id res chain seq x y z
N MET A 1 -4.40 -0.59 10.34
CA MET A 1 -3.49 -0.98 11.41
C MET A 1 -2.05 -0.76 11.00
N LEU A 2 -1.23 -0.29 11.93
CA LEU A 2 0.19 -0.02 11.67
C LEU A 2 1.02 -1.25 12.01
N SER A 3 1.81 -1.71 11.05
CA SER A 3 2.74 -2.81 11.28
C SER A 3 4.04 -2.26 11.86
N ARG A 4 4.55 -2.90 12.91
CA ARG A 4 5.74 -2.44 13.61
C ARG A 4 7.00 -3.21 13.22
N TYR A 5 6.84 -4.31 12.53
CA TYR A 5 7.96 -5.22 12.31
C TYR A 5 8.53 -5.15 10.92
N SER A 6 7.89 -4.45 10.04
CA SER A 6 8.39 -4.27 8.69
C SER A 6 9.49 -3.24 8.68
N ARG A 7 10.49 -3.42 7.83
CA ARG A 7 11.46 -2.38 7.56
C ARG A 7 10.83 -1.22 6.83
N PHE A 8 9.67 -1.46 6.29
CA PHE A 8 8.88 -0.47 5.57
C PHE A 8 7.67 -0.18 6.42
N SER A 9 7.21 1.06 6.36
CA SER A 9 5.99 1.42 7.04
C SER A 9 4.83 0.96 6.18
N ASP A 10 4.04 0.00 6.64
CA ASP A 10 2.81 -0.38 5.98
C ASP A 10 1.65 -0.08 6.90
N ILE A 11 0.63 0.54 6.32
CA ILE A 11 -0.52 1.02 7.04
C ILE A 11 -1.76 0.49 6.36
N GLN A 12 -2.71 -0.03 7.14
CA GLN A 12 -4.00 -0.45 6.63
C GLN A 12 -5.07 0.37 7.31
N ILE A 13 -5.98 0.92 6.52
CA ILE A 13 -7.07 1.73 7.00
C ILE A 13 -8.37 1.14 6.46
N LEU A 14 -9.34 0.91 7.34
CA LEU A 14 -10.65 0.41 6.94
C LEU A 14 -11.67 1.51 7.20
N ILE A 15 -12.37 1.91 6.16
CA ILE A 15 -13.41 2.91 6.24
C ILE A 15 -14.74 2.17 6.10
N ASP A 16 -15.36 1.85 7.22
CA ASP A 16 -16.54 0.99 7.23
C ASP A 16 -17.71 1.57 6.47
N ASP A 17 -18.00 2.84 6.67
CA ASP A 17 -19.14 3.49 6.02
C ASP A 17 -19.02 3.48 4.50
N ALA A 18 -17.82 3.58 4.00
CA ALA A 18 -17.56 3.58 2.56
C ALA A 18 -17.22 2.19 2.03
N GLU A 19 -17.09 1.20 2.92
CA GLU A 19 -16.69 -0.16 2.58
C GLU A 19 -15.41 -0.15 1.74
N THR A 20 -14.47 0.71 2.11
CA THR A 20 -13.23 0.94 1.36
C THR A 20 -12.04 0.72 2.27
N GLY A 21 -11.11 -0.08 1.77
CA GLY A 21 -9.84 -0.29 2.46
C GLY A 21 -8.74 0.50 1.78
N ILE A 22 -7.76 0.92 2.56
CA ILE A 22 -6.59 1.62 2.05
C ILE A 22 -5.36 0.93 2.60
N VAL A 23 -4.42 0.61 1.71
CA VAL A 23 -3.13 0.02 2.10
C VAL A 23 -2.04 0.96 1.61
N ILE A 24 -1.13 1.31 2.49
CA ILE A 24 -0.04 2.22 2.17
C ILE A 24 1.28 1.51 2.50
N GLU A 25 2.15 1.45 1.51
CA GLU A 25 3.48 0.89 1.66
C GLU A 25 4.50 1.98 1.36
N VAL A 26 5.42 2.24 2.29
CA VAL A 26 6.45 3.27 2.13
C VAL A 26 7.80 2.59 2.00
N LYS A 27 8.56 2.96 0.99
CA LYS A 27 9.91 2.45 0.78
C LYS A 27 10.88 3.60 0.61
N TYR A 28 12.11 3.37 1.03
CA TYR A 28 13.18 4.33 0.86
C TYR A 28 14.19 3.73 -0.13
N THR A 29 14.48 4.47 -1.19
CA THR A 29 15.46 4.03 -2.16
C THR A 29 16.83 4.62 -1.81
N GLN A 30 17.87 3.92 -2.21
CA GLN A 30 19.23 4.38 -1.98
C GLN A 30 19.87 4.93 -3.26
N ASN A 31 19.23 4.75 -4.39
CA ASN A 31 19.78 5.17 -5.67
C ASN A 31 18.93 6.21 -6.40
N GLY A 32 17.84 6.66 -5.78
CA GLY A 32 17.01 7.70 -6.35
C GLY A 32 16.02 7.22 -7.41
N ASP A 33 15.94 5.92 -7.67
CA ASP A 33 15.00 5.40 -8.65
C ASP A 33 13.63 5.22 -8.00
N LEU A 34 12.91 6.32 -7.90
CA LEU A 34 11.62 6.33 -7.20
C LEU A 34 10.57 5.49 -7.91
N GLU A 35 10.57 5.49 -9.23
CA GLU A 35 9.60 4.70 -9.98
C GLU A 35 9.77 3.21 -9.71
N ALA A 36 10.99 2.70 -9.74
CA ALA A 36 11.25 1.30 -9.47
C ALA A 36 10.82 0.90 -8.06
N GLU A 37 11.11 1.76 -7.08
CA GLU A 37 10.72 1.47 -5.70
C GLU A 37 9.20 1.49 -5.51
N CYS A 38 8.50 2.41 -6.18
CA CYS A 38 7.04 2.42 -6.16
C CYS A 38 6.47 1.12 -6.71
N GLN A 39 7.02 0.63 -7.81
CA GLN A 39 6.57 -0.62 -8.41
C GLN A 39 6.87 -1.81 -7.52
N LYS A 40 8.02 -1.80 -6.83
CA LYS A 40 8.31 -2.83 -5.85
C LYS A 40 7.30 -2.83 -4.71
N ALA A 41 6.91 -1.65 -4.24
CA ALA A 41 5.93 -1.54 -3.18
C ALA A 41 4.60 -2.14 -3.60
N LEU A 42 4.13 -1.83 -4.80
CA LEU A 42 2.88 -2.39 -5.29
C LEU A 42 2.97 -3.90 -5.46
N THR A 43 4.08 -4.39 -6.00
CA THR A 43 4.30 -5.82 -6.18
C THR A 43 4.29 -6.55 -4.84
N GLN A 44 4.92 -5.97 -3.84
CA GLN A 44 4.94 -6.55 -2.51
C GLN A 44 3.54 -6.61 -1.91
N MET A 45 2.74 -5.58 -2.09
CA MET A 45 1.37 -5.58 -1.62
C MET A 45 0.54 -6.69 -2.27
N ARG A 46 0.74 -6.92 -3.58
CA ARG A 46 0.05 -8.02 -4.27
C ARG A 46 0.45 -9.38 -3.70
N ALA A 47 1.74 -9.55 -3.41
CA ALA A 47 2.25 -10.81 -2.88
C ALA A 47 1.74 -11.09 -1.47
N LEU A 48 1.41 -10.07 -0.71
CA LEU A 48 0.93 -10.21 0.67
C LEU A 48 -0.57 -10.47 0.76
N HIS A 49 -1.27 -10.41 -0.37
CA HIS A 49 -2.70 -10.75 -0.44
C HIS A 49 -3.57 -9.97 0.55
N TYR A 50 -3.35 -8.66 0.63
CA TYR A 50 -4.17 -7.82 1.48
C TYR A 50 -5.66 -7.90 1.14
N GLU A 51 -5.97 -8.25 -0.12
CA GLU A 51 -7.35 -8.30 -0.60
C GLU A 51 -8.19 -9.27 0.21
N ASP A 52 -7.63 -10.43 0.59
CA ASP A 52 -8.39 -11.43 1.33
C ASP A 52 -8.83 -10.89 2.68
N GLY A 53 -7.93 -10.26 3.41
CA GLY A 53 -8.26 -9.67 4.70
C GLY A 53 -9.27 -8.54 4.57
N MET A 54 -9.12 -7.72 3.54
CA MET A 54 -10.04 -6.62 3.29
C MET A 54 -11.44 -7.14 2.96
N ARG A 55 -11.51 -8.16 2.11
CA ARG A 55 -12.80 -8.77 1.74
C ARG A 55 -13.47 -9.37 2.95
N ASN A 56 -12.72 -10.06 3.79
CA ASN A 56 -13.25 -10.66 5.02
C ASN A 56 -13.74 -9.60 6.01
N ALA A 57 -13.18 -8.41 5.96
CA ALA A 57 -13.61 -7.29 6.79
C ALA A 57 -14.81 -6.53 6.22
N GLY A 58 -15.34 -6.98 5.08
CA GLY A 58 -16.52 -6.36 4.47
C GLY A 58 -16.22 -5.23 3.51
N MET A 59 -14.96 -5.04 3.15
CA MET A 59 -14.59 -4.00 2.19
C MET A 59 -14.92 -4.43 0.78
N GLN A 60 -15.41 -3.52 -0.03
CA GLN A 60 -15.74 -3.79 -1.43
C GLN A 60 -14.73 -3.20 -2.39
N LYS A 61 -13.90 -2.32 -1.93
CA LYS A 61 -12.88 -1.65 -2.74
C LYS A 61 -11.63 -1.44 -1.90
N VAL A 62 -10.49 -1.49 -2.54
CA VAL A 62 -9.22 -1.19 -1.88
C VAL A 62 -8.40 -0.25 -2.75
N PHE A 63 -7.76 0.73 -2.10
CA PHE A 63 -6.75 1.57 -2.72
C PHE A 63 -5.39 1.18 -2.16
N LYS A 64 -4.44 0.97 -3.04
CA LYS A 64 -3.08 0.60 -2.67
C LYS A 64 -2.15 1.73 -3.08
N TYR A 65 -1.48 2.30 -2.10
CA TYR A 65 -0.54 3.40 -2.31
C TYR A 65 0.87 2.90 -2.13
N GLY A 66 1.66 2.96 -3.18
CA GLY A 66 3.09 2.72 -3.10
C GLY A 66 3.80 4.05 -3.05
N ILE A 67 4.54 4.30 -1.99
CA ILE A 67 5.25 5.55 -1.79
C ILE A 67 6.74 5.26 -1.72
N ALA A 68 7.51 5.93 -2.56
CA ALA A 68 8.96 5.81 -2.54
C ALA A 68 9.55 7.16 -2.17
N CYS A 69 10.52 7.14 -1.28
CA CYS A 69 11.17 8.35 -0.80
C CYS A 69 12.68 8.27 -1.01
N TRP A 70 13.28 9.37 -1.39
CA TRP A 70 14.71 9.50 -1.51
C TRP A 70 15.10 10.92 -1.14
N LYS A 71 15.89 11.04 -0.07
CA LYS A 71 16.25 12.35 0.49
C LYS A 71 14.98 13.14 0.80
N LYS A 72 14.77 14.28 0.16
CA LYS A 72 13.60 15.13 0.42
C LYS A 72 12.51 14.96 -0.63
N THR A 73 12.61 13.95 -1.48
CA THR A 73 11.70 13.75 -2.59
C THR A 73 10.92 12.47 -2.37
N CYS A 74 9.63 12.49 -2.69
CA CYS A 74 8.79 11.30 -2.65
C CYS A 74 7.99 11.19 -3.93
N LYS A 75 7.70 9.95 -4.30
CA LYS A 75 6.81 9.66 -5.41
C LYS A 75 5.73 8.74 -4.91
N VAL A 76 4.50 8.94 -5.38
CA VAL A 76 3.36 8.13 -4.98
C VAL A 76 2.73 7.54 -6.23
N VAL A 77 2.46 6.25 -6.19
CA VAL A 77 1.62 5.60 -7.20
C VAL A 77 0.46 4.96 -6.47
N VAL A 78 -0.69 4.94 -7.11
CA VAL A 78 -1.91 4.39 -6.53
C VAL A 78 -2.54 3.41 -7.51
N GLU A 79 -3.08 2.34 -6.94
CA GLU A 79 -3.79 1.32 -7.69
C GLU A 79 -5.08 1.03 -6.94
N SER A 80 -6.18 0.95 -7.64
CA SER A 80 -7.46 0.61 -7.02
C SER A 80 -7.97 -0.70 -7.57
N GLU A 81 -8.71 -1.42 -6.74
CA GLU A 81 -9.21 -2.73 -7.11
C GLU A 81 -10.56 -2.96 -6.47
N SER A 82 -11.48 -3.53 -7.24
CA SER A 82 -12.77 -3.97 -6.73
C SER A 82 -12.61 -5.34 -6.10
N LEU A 83 -13.21 -5.53 -4.92
CA LEU A 83 -13.16 -6.80 -4.19
C LEU A 83 -14.44 -7.62 -4.37
N VAL A 84 -15.36 -7.12 -5.16
CA VAL A 84 -16.63 -7.83 -5.42
C VAL A 84 -16.74 -8.21 -6.88
#